data_d05f5fb9976fa3d5ac39aae169ca3e3b
#
_entry.id   d05f5fb9976fa3d5ac39aae169ca3e3b
#
_cell.length_a   1.000
_cell.length_b   1.000
_cell.length_c   1.000
_cell.angle_alpha   90.00
_cell.angle_beta   90.00
_cell.angle_gamma   90.00
#
_symmetry.space_group_name_H-M   'P 1'
#
loop_
_entity.id
_entity.type
_entity.pdbx_description
1 polymer ?
#
loop_
_entity_poly.entity_id
_entity_poly.type
_entity_poly.pdbx_seq_one_letter_code
_entity_poly.pdbx_strand_id
1 'polypeptide(L)'
;MKVRRLDPKMERVLFALVANRAVDPGSKLAATGWVTERTHIDGLADLDSDSCYRAMDWLLECETELAESVYWATADLLNLEVDLLFFDTTSTYFETPTADQPADGATVGFRTWGKSKDHRNDLPQIVIGMAVTRTGIPIRVWSWSGNTGDQPLIREVKDDLADWRLGHVIWVADRGIFRFGFFAPTP
;
A
#
# COMPACT_ATOMS: atom_id res chain seq x y z
N MET A 1 18.72 -16.20 -3.06
CA MET A 1 17.65 -15.68 -2.20
C MET A 1 17.48 -16.62 -1.01
N LYS A 2 17.70 -16.17 0.23
CA LYS A 2 17.42 -17.00 1.41
C LYS A 2 15.91 -16.94 1.63
N VAL A 3 15.20 -18.02 1.35
CA VAL A 3 13.82 -18.19 1.80
C VAL A 3 13.84 -18.14 3.33
N ARG A 4 13.46 -16.99 3.90
CA ARG A 4 13.22 -16.90 5.34
C ARG A 4 12.03 -17.83 5.63
N ARG A 5 12.23 -18.85 6.43
CA ARG A 5 11.12 -19.66 6.95
C ARG A 5 10.27 -18.72 7.80
N LEU A 6 9.05 -18.44 7.34
CA LEU A 6 8.07 -17.74 8.14
C LEU A 6 7.80 -18.55 9.41
N ASP A 7 7.81 -17.87 10.54
CA ASP A 7 7.22 -18.41 11.75
C ASP A 7 5.71 -18.60 11.48
N PRO A 8 5.16 -19.81 11.63
CA PRO A 8 3.72 -20.04 11.44
C PRO A 8 2.84 -19.08 12.25
N LYS A 9 3.29 -18.65 13.42
CA LYS A 9 2.60 -17.66 14.23
C LYS A 9 2.51 -16.30 13.52
N MET A 10 3.56 -15.89 12.81
CA MET A 10 3.58 -14.60 12.09
C MET A 10 2.54 -14.56 10.95
N GLU A 11 2.39 -15.65 10.22
CA GLU A 11 1.36 -15.78 9.20
C GLU A 11 -0.04 -15.66 9.79
N ARG A 12 -0.29 -16.31 10.94
CA ARG A 12 -1.57 -16.19 11.65
C ARG A 12 -1.85 -14.76 12.16
N VAL A 13 -0.82 -14.05 12.61
CA VAL A 13 -0.92 -12.65 13.01
C VAL A 13 -1.32 -11.77 11.83
N LEU A 14 -0.68 -11.94 10.67
CA LEU A 14 -1.06 -11.22 9.45
C LEU A 14 -2.49 -11.52 9.04
N PHE A 15 -2.88 -12.80 9.05
CA PHE A 15 -4.26 -13.19 8.77
C PHE A 15 -5.22 -12.49 9.72
N ALA A 16 -4.92 -12.46 11.03
CA ALA A 16 -5.75 -11.78 12.02
C ALA A 16 -5.90 -10.28 11.74
N LEU A 17 -4.81 -9.61 11.36
CA LEU A 17 -4.83 -8.17 11.04
C LEU A 17 -5.67 -7.87 9.78
N VAL A 18 -5.57 -8.72 8.76
CA VAL A 18 -6.38 -8.58 7.53
C VAL A 18 -7.84 -8.87 7.82
N ALA A 19 -8.14 -9.96 8.53
CA ALA A 19 -9.51 -10.33 8.90
C ALA A 19 -10.16 -9.26 9.78
N ASN A 20 -9.45 -8.76 10.81
CA ASN A 20 -9.94 -7.66 11.64
C ASN A 20 -10.24 -6.40 10.81
N ARG A 21 -9.36 -6.04 9.88
CA ARG A 21 -9.59 -4.89 8.99
C ARG A 21 -10.84 -5.05 8.13
N ALA A 22 -11.15 -6.27 7.70
CA ALA A 22 -12.31 -6.54 6.85
C ALA A 22 -13.63 -6.64 7.63
N VAL A 23 -13.61 -7.19 8.86
CA VAL A 23 -14.82 -7.54 9.63
C VAL A 23 -15.15 -6.50 10.70
N ASP A 24 -14.14 -6.02 11.43
CA ASP A 24 -14.28 -5.10 12.58
C ASP A 24 -13.06 -4.16 12.64
N PRO A 25 -12.95 -3.20 11.70
CA PRO A 25 -11.77 -2.39 11.52
C PRO A 25 -11.45 -1.55 12.75
N GLY A 26 -10.20 -1.70 13.25
CA GLY A 26 -9.73 -1.00 14.42
C GLY A 26 -8.21 -0.74 14.39
N SER A 27 -7.67 -0.22 15.49
CA SER A 27 -6.23 -0.10 15.70
C SER A 27 -5.59 -1.48 15.93
N LYS A 28 -4.25 -1.57 15.84
CA LYS A 28 -3.52 -2.80 16.18
C LYS A 28 -3.79 -3.24 17.62
N LEU A 29 -3.89 -2.28 18.53
CA LEU A 29 -4.24 -2.55 19.92
C LEU A 29 -5.69 -3.09 20.04
N ALA A 30 -6.65 -2.54 19.30
CA ALA A 30 -8.01 -3.07 19.26
C ALA A 30 -8.06 -4.50 18.67
N ALA A 31 -7.21 -4.79 17.67
CA ALA A 31 -7.12 -6.13 17.07
C ALA A 31 -6.65 -7.18 18.07
N THR A 32 -5.82 -6.83 19.07
CA THR A 32 -5.40 -7.78 20.12
C THR A 32 -6.60 -8.25 20.96
N GLY A 33 -7.44 -7.32 21.41
CA GLY A 33 -8.67 -7.65 22.12
C GLY A 33 -9.68 -8.42 21.24
N TRP A 34 -9.79 -8.04 19.96
CA TRP A 34 -10.69 -8.73 19.04
C TRP A 34 -10.31 -10.22 18.84
N VAL A 35 -9.01 -10.53 18.73
CA VAL A 35 -8.52 -11.92 18.62
C VAL A 35 -8.81 -12.68 19.90
N THR A 36 -8.58 -12.10 21.08
CA THR A 36 -8.66 -12.79 22.35
C THR A 36 -10.11 -12.99 22.82
N GLU A 37 -10.99 -12.02 22.56
CA GLU A 37 -12.31 -11.98 23.19
C GLU A 37 -13.47 -12.23 22.24
N ARG A 38 -13.28 -11.98 20.92
CA ARG A 38 -14.39 -11.87 19.98
C ARG A 38 -14.31 -12.79 18.78
N THR A 39 -13.17 -13.46 18.55
CA THR A 39 -13.00 -14.35 17.40
C THR A 39 -12.18 -15.59 17.77
N HIS A 40 -12.24 -16.58 16.89
CA HIS A 40 -11.38 -17.73 16.98
C HIS A 40 -10.55 -17.86 15.70
N ILE A 41 -9.24 -17.93 15.85
CA ILE A 41 -8.31 -18.14 14.75
C ILE A 41 -7.44 -19.35 15.10
N ASP A 42 -7.53 -20.40 14.30
CA ASP A 42 -6.73 -21.60 14.50
C ASP A 42 -5.23 -21.28 14.53
N GLY A 43 -4.55 -21.72 15.56
CA GLY A 43 -3.12 -21.46 15.76
C GLY A 43 -2.78 -20.07 16.30
N LEU A 44 -3.77 -19.27 16.69
CA LEU A 44 -3.59 -17.96 17.32
C LEU A 44 -4.58 -17.76 18.46
N ALA A 45 -4.23 -18.19 19.67
CA ALA A 45 -5.08 -18.06 20.84
C ALA A 45 -5.03 -16.65 21.46
N ASP A 46 -3.91 -15.98 21.33
CA ASP A 46 -3.64 -14.63 21.83
C ASP A 46 -2.82 -13.82 20.84
N LEU A 47 -2.94 -12.52 20.92
CA LEU A 47 -2.24 -11.57 20.08
C LEU A 47 -1.76 -10.37 20.91
N ASP A 48 -0.48 -10.11 20.89
CA ASP A 48 0.12 -8.90 21.47
C ASP A 48 0.44 -7.83 20.41
N SER A 49 0.56 -6.59 20.84
CA SER A 49 0.83 -5.46 19.94
C SER A 49 2.19 -5.55 19.25
N ASP A 50 3.21 -6.09 19.94
CA ASP A 50 4.55 -6.22 19.37
C ASP A 50 4.58 -7.24 18.24
N SER A 51 3.82 -8.33 18.38
CA SER A 51 3.61 -9.29 17.29
C SER A 51 2.93 -8.67 16.08
N CYS A 52 1.96 -7.77 16.30
CA CYS A 52 1.33 -7.02 15.21
C CYS A 52 2.35 -6.14 14.46
N TYR A 53 3.18 -5.39 15.17
CA TYR A 53 4.20 -4.53 14.54
C TYR A 53 5.26 -5.34 13.81
N ARG A 54 5.78 -6.42 14.42
CA ARG A 54 6.72 -7.33 13.73
C ARG A 54 6.14 -7.96 12.46
N ALA A 55 4.85 -8.28 12.49
CA ALA A 55 4.16 -8.80 11.29
C ALA A 55 4.08 -7.74 10.19
N MET A 56 3.88 -6.47 10.55
CA MET A 56 3.87 -5.37 9.60
C MET A 56 5.26 -5.06 9.04
N ASP A 57 6.32 -5.13 9.87
CA ASP A 57 7.71 -4.97 9.42
C ASP A 57 8.06 -6.05 8.40
N TRP A 58 7.69 -7.31 8.70
CA TRP A 58 7.86 -8.39 7.75
C TRP A 58 7.07 -8.19 6.45
N LEU A 59 5.82 -7.72 6.55
CA LEU A 59 5.00 -7.41 5.39
C LEU A 59 5.66 -6.35 4.50
N LEU A 60 6.24 -5.31 5.11
CA LEU A 60 6.98 -4.28 4.39
C LEU A 60 8.22 -4.84 3.67
N GLU A 61 8.96 -5.78 4.30
CA GLU A 61 10.13 -6.42 3.68
C GLU A 61 9.80 -7.24 2.43
N CYS A 62 8.60 -7.83 2.35
CA CYS A 62 8.17 -8.67 1.23
C CYS A 62 7.04 -8.04 0.37
N GLU A 63 6.76 -6.75 0.56
CA GLU A 63 5.61 -6.05 -0.01
C GLU A 63 5.53 -6.23 -1.53
N THR A 64 6.61 -6.03 -2.26
CA THR A 64 6.63 -6.11 -3.73
C THR A 64 6.29 -7.52 -4.23
N GLU A 65 6.95 -8.55 -3.69
CA GLU A 65 6.73 -9.95 -4.10
C GLU A 65 5.30 -10.40 -3.73
N LEU A 66 4.82 -9.96 -2.56
CA LEU A 66 3.47 -10.28 -2.10
C LEU A 66 2.40 -9.60 -2.94
N ALA A 67 2.58 -8.31 -3.25
CA ALA A 67 1.63 -7.55 -4.06
C ALA A 67 1.45 -8.20 -5.45
N GLU A 68 2.55 -8.57 -6.11
CA GLU A 68 2.53 -9.27 -7.39
C GLU A 68 1.82 -10.63 -7.27
N SER A 69 2.15 -11.43 -6.25
CA SER A 69 1.56 -12.75 -6.02
C SER A 69 0.05 -12.66 -5.77
N VAL A 70 -0.39 -11.70 -4.95
CA VAL A 70 -1.82 -11.47 -4.65
C VAL A 70 -2.56 -11.02 -5.91
N TYR A 71 -1.96 -10.11 -6.69
CA TYR A 71 -2.55 -9.67 -7.94
C TYR A 71 -2.78 -10.84 -8.90
N TRP A 72 -1.75 -11.68 -9.16
CA TRP A 72 -1.87 -12.80 -10.09
C TRP A 72 -2.86 -13.85 -9.59
N ALA A 73 -2.88 -14.17 -8.30
CA ALA A 73 -3.88 -15.07 -7.73
C ALA A 73 -5.31 -14.53 -7.90
N THR A 74 -5.50 -13.22 -7.72
CA THR A 74 -6.79 -12.56 -7.91
C THR A 74 -7.18 -12.50 -9.39
N ALA A 75 -6.23 -12.17 -10.27
CA ALA A 75 -6.45 -12.10 -11.70
C ALA A 75 -6.85 -13.47 -12.29
N ASP A 76 -6.19 -14.54 -11.86
CA ASP A 76 -6.52 -15.90 -12.23
C ASP A 76 -7.90 -16.31 -11.72
N LEU A 77 -8.17 -16.09 -10.43
CA LEU A 77 -9.45 -16.43 -9.81
C LEU A 77 -10.65 -15.72 -10.46
N LEU A 78 -10.48 -14.45 -10.82
CA LEU A 78 -11.55 -13.61 -11.37
C LEU A 78 -11.53 -13.53 -12.90
N ASN A 79 -10.59 -14.20 -13.56
CA ASN A 79 -10.35 -14.13 -15.01
C ASN A 79 -10.27 -12.67 -15.50
N LEU A 80 -9.42 -11.88 -14.84
CA LEU A 80 -9.30 -10.44 -15.11
C LEU A 80 -8.54 -10.18 -16.40
N GLU A 81 -9.14 -9.39 -17.29
CA GLU A 81 -8.44 -8.74 -18.39
C GLU A 81 -8.07 -7.32 -18.00
N VAL A 82 -6.76 -7.00 -18.01
CA VAL A 82 -6.26 -5.67 -17.66
C VAL A 82 -5.86 -4.94 -18.93
N ASP A 83 -6.81 -4.25 -19.52
CA ASP A 83 -6.64 -3.40 -20.69
C ASP A 83 -6.61 -1.91 -20.31
N LEU A 84 -7.11 -1.59 -19.13
CA LEU A 84 -7.26 -0.21 -18.63
C LEU A 84 -6.93 -0.16 -17.16
N LEU A 85 -6.04 0.77 -16.78
CA LEU A 85 -5.68 1.07 -15.41
C LEU A 85 -6.06 2.51 -15.06
N PHE A 86 -6.84 2.65 -14.01
CA PHE A 86 -7.07 3.94 -13.37
C PHE A 86 -6.06 4.11 -12.24
N PHE A 87 -5.33 5.23 -12.28
CA PHE A 87 -4.40 5.60 -11.22
C PHE A 87 -4.77 6.96 -10.64
N ASP A 88 -4.87 7.00 -9.33
CA ASP A 88 -5.08 8.25 -8.60
C ASP A 88 -4.28 8.25 -7.30
N THR A 89 -4.04 9.46 -6.79
CA THR A 89 -3.35 9.70 -5.54
C THR A 89 -4.26 10.42 -4.55
N THR A 90 -4.07 10.13 -3.28
CA THR A 90 -4.67 10.88 -2.17
C THR A 90 -3.62 11.19 -1.12
N SER A 91 -3.93 12.04 -0.17
CA SER A 91 -3.11 12.26 1.03
C SER A 91 -3.87 11.78 2.26
N THR A 92 -3.12 11.25 3.22
CA THR A 92 -3.66 10.92 4.54
C THR A 92 -2.85 11.66 5.59
N TYR A 93 -3.49 12.53 6.36
CA TYR A 93 -2.85 13.25 7.44
C TYR A 93 -2.90 12.48 8.76
N PHE A 94 -2.00 12.83 9.66
CA PHE A 94 -1.90 12.25 10.99
C PHE A 94 -2.08 13.32 12.04
N GLU A 95 -2.94 13.10 13.01
CA GLU A 95 -3.17 14.00 14.14
C GLU A 95 -1.99 13.93 15.14
N THR A 96 -0.83 14.34 14.68
CA THR A 96 0.41 14.42 15.45
C THR A 96 1.05 15.79 15.23
N PRO A 97 1.63 16.43 16.28
CA PRO A 97 2.21 17.75 16.14
C PRO A 97 3.57 17.75 15.42
N THR A 98 4.18 16.58 15.20
CA THR A 98 5.53 16.48 14.65
C THR A 98 5.60 15.55 13.45
N ALA A 99 6.39 15.95 12.46
CA ALA A 99 6.78 15.09 11.37
C ALA A 99 7.78 14.02 11.83
N ASP A 100 7.95 12.98 11.02
CA ASP A 100 8.99 11.97 11.26
C ASP A 100 10.38 12.59 11.07
N GLN A 101 11.34 12.06 11.81
CA GLN A 101 12.75 12.36 11.53
C GLN A 101 13.16 11.73 10.20
N PRO A 102 14.01 12.40 9.42
CA PRO A 102 14.55 11.80 8.22
C PRO A 102 15.29 10.49 8.53
N ALA A 103 15.06 9.46 7.73
CA ALA A 103 15.88 8.26 7.74
C ALA A 103 17.26 8.54 7.11
N ASP A 104 18.22 7.66 7.30
CA ASP A 104 19.57 7.79 6.73
C ASP A 104 19.51 7.99 5.21
N GLY A 105 20.11 9.09 4.76
CA GLY A 105 20.14 9.49 3.34
C GLY A 105 18.91 10.23 2.85
N ALA A 106 17.86 10.38 3.66
CA ALA A 106 16.67 11.17 3.32
C ALA A 106 16.82 12.63 3.76
N THR A 107 16.19 13.55 3.04
CA THR A 107 16.16 14.97 3.41
C THR A 107 14.96 15.33 4.31
N VAL A 108 13.92 14.50 4.27
CA VAL A 108 12.67 14.67 5.04
C VAL A 108 12.19 13.32 5.57
N GLY A 109 11.39 13.34 6.61
CA GLY A 109 10.73 12.15 7.13
C GLY A 109 9.61 11.65 6.21
N PHE A 110 9.17 10.42 6.42
CA PHE A 110 8.12 9.82 5.60
C PHE A 110 6.77 10.52 5.83
N ARG A 111 6.33 10.64 7.10
CA ARG A 111 5.21 11.51 7.45
C ARG A 111 5.76 12.94 7.60
N THR A 112 5.43 13.79 6.67
CA THR A 112 5.91 15.18 6.66
C THR A 112 4.83 16.13 6.13
N TRP A 113 5.05 17.43 6.32
CA TRP A 113 4.13 18.44 5.81
C TRP A 113 4.18 18.52 4.30
N GLY A 114 3.01 18.65 3.70
CA GLY A 114 2.84 18.75 2.26
C GLY A 114 1.52 19.40 1.88
N LYS A 115 1.22 19.41 0.59
CA LYS A 115 -0.06 19.90 0.09
C LYS A 115 -1.15 18.85 0.35
N SER A 116 -1.90 19.01 1.43
CA SER A 116 -3.00 18.11 1.76
C SER A 116 -4.17 18.26 0.80
N LYS A 117 -4.69 17.15 0.30
CA LYS A 117 -5.94 17.11 -0.47
C LYS A 117 -7.17 17.40 0.41
N ASP A 118 -7.04 17.18 1.72
CA ASP A 118 -8.07 17.45 2.73
C ASP A 118 -7.95 18.85 3.37
N HIS A 119 -7.11 19.73 2.78
CA HIS A 119 -6.83 21.09 3.28
C HIS A 119 -6.24 21.14 4.71
N ARG A 120 -5.61 20.05 5.18
CA ARG A 120 -4.94 19.94 6.48
C ARG A 120 -3.42 20.08 6.32
N ASN A 121 -2.99 21.21 5.76
CA ASN A 121 -1.56 21.51 5.59
C ASN A 121 -0.82 21.77 6.93
N ASP A 122 -1.59 21.88 8.00
CA ASP A 122 -1.12 22.03 9.38
C ASP A 122 -0.66 20.71 10.02
N LEU A 123 -0.95 19.58 9.41
CA LEU A 123 -0.61 18.25 9.92
C LEU A 123 0.32 17.49 8.98
N PRO A 124 1.23 16.65 9.54
CA PRO A 124 2.04 15.75 8.75
C PRO A 124 1.16 14.73 8.04
N GLN A 125 1.53 14.39 6.82
CA GLN A 125 0.79 13.48 5.95
C GLN A 125 1.72 12.52 5.22
N ILE A 126 1.13 11.53 4.56
CA ILE A 126 1.74 10.72 3.50
C ILE A 126 0.91 10.85 2.23
N VAL A 127 1.52 10.60 1.08
CA VAL A 127 0.82 10.45 -0.18
C VAL A 127 0.61 8.97 -0.44
N ILE A 128 -0.59 8.60 -0.85
CA ILE A 128 -0.98 7.23 -1.22
C ILE A 128 -1.45 7.24 -2.67
N GLY A 129 -0.95 6.30 -3.47
CA GLY A 129 -1.44 6.06 -4.81
C GLY A 129 -2.01 4.66 -4.95
N MET A 130 -3.01 4.50 -5.79
CA MET A 130 -3.60 3.21 -6.08
C MET A 130 -3.90 3.07 -7.57
N ALA A 131 -3.53 1.92 -8.12
CA ALA A 131 -3.96 1.51 -9.45
C ALA A 131 -5.07 0.47 -9.34
N VAL A 132 -6.13 0.66 -10.11
CA VAL A 132 -7.27 -0.25 -10.17
C VAL A 132 -7.63 -0.60 -11.60
N THR A 133 -8.23 -1.77 -11.80
CA THR A 133 -8.80 -2.18 -13.09
C THR A 133 -10.02 -1.34 -13.45
N ARG A 134 -10.54 -1.54 -14.68
CA ARG A 134 -11.81 -0.94 -15.14
C ARG A 134 -13.00 -1.26 -14.22
N THR A 135 -12.99 -2.41 -13.57
CA THR A 135 -14.05 -2.86 -12.65
C THR A 135 -13.77 -2.49 -11.19
N GLY A 136 -12.72 -1.71 -10.92
CA GLY A 136 -12.39 -1.25 -9.58
C GLY A 136 -11.60 -2.25 -8.73
N ILE A 137 -11.08 -3.33 -9.31
CA ILE A 137 -10.22 -4.28 -8.58
C ILE A 137 -8.84 -3.64 -8.38
N PRO A 138 -8.36 -3.50 -7.13
CA PRO A 138 -7.04 -2.97 -6.85
C PRO A 138 -5.95 -3.89 -7.43
N ILE A 139 -4.97 -3.28 -8.09
CA ILE A 139 -3.79 -3.97 -8.61
C ILE A 139 -2.62 -3.77 -7.65
N ARG A 140 -2.36 -2.53 -7.30
CA ARG A 140 -1.29 -2.17 -6.38
C ARG A 140 -1.56 -0.84 -5.69
N VAL A 141 -1.02 -0.72 -4.48
CA VAL A 141 -1.02 0.51 -3.66
C VAL A 141 0.42 0.91 -3.40
N TRP A 142 0.70 2.19 -3.48
CA TRP A 142 2.00 2.79 -3.15
C TRP A 142 1.82 3.83 -2.05
N SER A 143 2.91 4.13 -1.37
CA SER A 143 2.95 5.22 -0.42
C SER A 143 4.27 5.98 -0.52
N TRP A 144 4.18 7.31 -0.43
CA TRP A 144 5.31 8.21 -0.54
C TRP A 144 5.33 9.23 0.59
N SER A 145 6.46 9.87 0.76
CA SER A 145 6.61 10.98 1.69
C SER A 145 5.56 12.07 1.43
N GLY A 146 5.04 12.67 2.50
CA GLY A 146 3.93 13.61 2.45
C GLY A 146 4.14 14.87 1.62
N ASN A 147 5.40 15.20 1.27
CA ASN A 147 5.75 16.32 0.40
C ASN A 147 5.94 15.94 -1.07
N THR A 148 5.66 14.69 -1.43
CA THR A 148 5.80 14.21 -2.81
C THR A 148 4.72 14.82 -3.70
N GLY A 149 5.15 15.36 -4.85
CA GLY A 149 4.24 15.87 -5.87
C GLY A 149 3.77 14.78 -6.82
N ASP A 150 2.60 14.94 -7.43
CA ASP A 150 1.97 13.90 -8.27
C ASP A 150 2.72 13.61 -9.58
N GLN A 151 3.46 14.58 -10.14
CA GLN A 151 4.05 14.47 -11.48
C GLN A 151 5.09 13.36 -11.67
N PRO A 152 6.06 13.13 -10.76
CA PRO A 152 7.03 12.05 -10.92
C PRO A 152 6.42 10.67 -10.71
N LEU A 153 5.30 10.56 -9.98
CA LEU A 153 4.74 9.31 -9.51
C LEU A 153 4.25 8.40 -10.64
N ILE A 154 3.65 8.97 -11.69
CA ILE A 154 3.14 8.15 -12.80
C ILE A 154 4.25 7.39 -13.52
N ARG A 155 5.47 7.95 -13.59
CA ARG A 155 6.61 7.26 -14.19
C ARG A 155 7.07 6.12 -13.29
N GLU A 156 7.26 6.40 -12.01
CA GLU A 156 7.65 5.41 -11.00
C GLU A 156 6.67 4.23 -10.95
N VAL A 157 5.37 4.52 -10.92
CA VAL A 157 4.30 3.50 -10.92
C VAL A 157 4.31 2.66 -12.20
N LYS A 158 4.55 3.27 -13.36
CA LYS A 158 4.65 2.54 -14.63
C LYS A 158 5.87 1.64 -14.68
N ASP A 159 7.02 2.15 -14.20
CA ASP A 159 8.27 1.40 -14.16
C ASP A 159 8.15 0.22 -13.19
N ASP A 160 7.50 0.39 -12.04
CA ASP A 160 7.26 -0.65 -11.04
C ASP A 160 6.33 -1.78 -11.54
N LEU A 161 5.36 -1.45 -12.40
CA LEU A 161 4.45 -2.44 -13.01
C LEU A 161 4.95 -2.98 -14.36
N ALA A 162 6.09 -2.51 -14.88
CA ALA A 162 6.58 -2.91 -16.20
C ALA A 162 6.84 -4.42 -16.30
N ASP A 163 7.36 -5.02 -15.23
CA ASP A 163 7.68 -6.44 -15.16
C ASP A 163 6.48 -7.36 -14.87
N TRP A 164 5.31 -6.78 -14.54
CA TRP A 164 4.10 -7.53 -14.18
C TRP A 164 3.38 -8.17 -15.36
N ARG A 165 3.91 -8.08 -16.58
CA ARG A 165 3.36 -8.69 -17.79
C ARG A 165 1.87 -8.37 -18.03
N LEU A 166 1.46 -7.14 -17.72
CA LEU A 166 0.07 -6.70 -17.88
C LEU A 166 -0.37 -6.53 -19.36
N GLY A 167 0.51 -6.79 -20.31
CA GLY A 167 0.24 -6.60 -21.73
C GLY A 167 0.17 -5.12 -22.13
N HIS A 168 -0.67 -4.81 -23.12
CA HIS A 168 -0.91 -3.43 -23.54
C HIS A 168 -1.96 -2.78 -22.66
N VAL A 169 -1.52 -1.89 -21.76
CA VAL A 169 -2.40 -1.21 -20.81
C VAL A 169 -2.54 0.28 -21.13
N ILE A 170 -3.78 0.76 -21.17
CA ILE A 170 -4.09 2.18 -21.26
C ILE A 170 -4.16 2.74 -19.83
N TRP A 171 -3.35 3.75 -19.53
CA TRP A 171 -3.35 4.44 -18.26
C TRP A 171 -4.32 5.62 -18.27
N VAL A 172 -5.18 5.69 -17.27
CA VAL A 172 -6.09 6.81 -17.01
C VAL A 172 -5.75 7.40 -15.66
N ALA A 173 -5.43 8.68 -15.62
CA ALA A 173 -5.17 9.40 -14.39
C ALA A 173 -5.69 10.84 -14.51
N ASP A 174 -5.81 11.55 -13.37
CA ASP A 174 -6.24 12.93 -13.35
C ASP A 174 -5.28 13.85 -14.12
N ARG A 175 -5.83 14.91 -14.67
CA ARG A 175 -5.10 15.93 -15.46
C ARG A 175 -3.94 16.58 -14.69
N GLY A 176 -4.02 16.62 -13.36
CA GLY A 176 -2.94 17.10 -12.50
C GLY A 176 -1.68 16.22 -12.53
N ILE A 177 -1.85 14.92 -12.77
CA ILE A 177 -0.78 13.91 -12.85
C ILE A 177 -0.10 13.93 -14.22
N PHE A 178 -0.88 14.18 -15.29
CA PHE A 178 -0.38 14.33 -16.66
C PHE A 178 -0.21 15.81 -17.01
N ARG A 179 0.93 16.43 -16.69
CA ARG A 179 1.34 17.65 -17.36
C ARG A 179 2.05 17.30 -18.66
N PHE A 180 1.53 17.81 -19.78
CA PHE A 180 1.98 17.62 -21.15
C PHE A 180 3.50 17.43 -21.29
N GLY A 181 3.93 16.20 -21.46
CA GLY A 181 5.17 15.83 -22.07
C GLY A 181 4.82 14.76 -23.09
N PHE A 182 5.08 15.02 -24.36
CA PHE A 182 4.84 14.10 -25.46
C PHE A 182 5.36 12.71 -25.13
N PHE A 183 4.50 11.72 -25.05
CA PHE A 183 4.88 10.34 -25.08
C PHE A 183 5.27 10.00 -26.52
N ALA A 184 6.56 10.02 -26.82
CA ALA A 184 7.06 9.30 -27.98
C ALA A 184 6.96 7.80 -27.66
N PRO A 185 6.39 6.97 -28.55
CA PRO A 185 6.50 5.53 -28.40
C PRO A 185 7.97 5.16 -28.45
N THR A 186 8.47 4.47 -27.44
CA THR A 186 9.77 3.80 -27.48
C THR A 186 9.70 2.66 -28.51
N PRO A 187 10.73 2.54 -29.38
CA PRO A 187 10.78 1.55 -30.44
C PRO A 187 10.82 0.12 -29.94
#